data_398083401596e4404f1f628f320eae27
#
_entry.id   398083401596e4404f1f628f320eae27
#
_cell.length_a   1.000
_cell.length_b   1.000
_cell.length_c   1.000
_cell.angle_alpha   90.00
_cell.angle_beta   90.00
_cell.angle_gamma   90.00
#
_symmetry.space_group_name_H-M   'P 1'
#
loop_
_entity.id
_entity.type
_entity.pdbx_description
1 polymer ?
#
loop_
_entity_poly.entity_id
_entity_poly.type
_entity_poly.pdbx_seq_one_letter_code
_entity_poly.pdbx_strand_id
1 'polypeptide(L)'
;MPTSLATAELEARDTGVLLRLDGTESSWIDLRDPAHLDFEYQQQMNAVVDVLRPAPAPLRAVHLGGAACALARAWDALRPGSTQLAVEIDEVLALRVRQWFDLPRSPRLRIRVADAAQAAPGLRP
;
A
#
# COMPACT_ATOMS: atom_id res chain seq x y z
N MET A 1 -11.33 -1.54 15.45
CA MET A 1 -10.13 -1.12 16.17
C MET A 1 -9.81 0.34 15.85
N PRO A 2 -9.64 1.18 16.85
CA PRO A 2 -9.34 2.59 16.59
C PRO A 2 -7.93 2.79 16.04
N THR A 3 -7.82 3.71 15.10
CA THR A 3 -6.57 4.28 14.61
C THR A 3 -6.47 5.74 15.07
N SER A 4 -5.51 6.52 14.57
CA SER A 4 -5.38 7.94 14.96
C SER A 4 -6.54 8.80 14.44
N LEU A 5 -7.10 8.48 13.27
CA LEU A 5 -8.10 9.29 12.57
C LEU A 5 -9.41 8.55 12.27
N ALA A 6 -9.46 7.23 12.47
CA ALA A 6 -10.57 6.42 12.02
C ALA A 6 -10.76 5.18 12.91
N THR A 7 -11.77 4.38 12.58
CA THR A 7 -11.93 3.03 13.14
C THR A 7 -11.66 2.03 12.04
N ALA A 8 -10.67 1.16 12.26
CA ALA A 8 -10.29 0.11 11.32
C ALA A 8 -11.00 -1.20 11.65
N GLU A 9 -11.51 -1.86 10.61
CA GLU A 9 -12.10 -3.19 10.69
C GLU A 9 -11.43 -4.11 9.68
N LEU A 10 -11.14 -5.33 10.08
CA LEU A 10 -10.59 -6.37 9.21
C LEU A 10 -11.64 -7.44 8.99
N GLU A 11 -11.86 -7.80 7.73
CA GLU A 11 -12.77 -8.88 7.35
C GLU A 11 -12.01 -9.89 6.49
N ALA A 12 -11.89 -11.12 7.00
CA ALA A 12 -11.30 -12.21 6.23
C ALA A 12 -12.31 -12.74 5.21
N ARG A 13 -11.89 -12.81 3.93
CA ARG A 13 -12.69 -13.35 2.83
C ARG A 13 -11.79 -14.19 1.93
N ASP A 14 -12.23 -15.42 1.62
CA ASP A 14 -11.52 -16.29 0.70
C ASP A 14 -10.01 -16.32 0.95
N THR A 15 -9.21 -15.73 0.05
CA THR A 15 -7.76 -15.76 0.10
C THR A 15 -7.15 -14.52 0.75
N GLY A 16 -7.95 -13.57 1.21
CA GLY A 16 -7.44 -12.29 1.66
C GLY A 16 -8.19 -11.63 2.79
N VAL A 17 -7.83 -10.41 3.05
CA VAL A 17 -8.39 -9.57 4.11
C VAL A 17 -8.80 -8.21 3.56
N LEU A 18 -10.04 -7.84 3.81
CA LEU A 18 -10.56 -6.52 3.51
C LEU A 18 -10.37 -5.59 4.70
N LEU A 19 -9.73 -4.45 4.48
CA LEU A 19 -9.62 -3.38 5.45
C LEU A 19 -10.70 -2.33 5.18
N ARG A 20 -11.51 -2.05 6.19
CA ARG A 20 -12.44 -0.90 6.19
C ARG A 20 -11.97 0.15 7.17
N LEU A 21 -12.06 1.40 6.75
CA LEU A 21 -11.84 2.57 7.61
C LEU A 21 -13.16 3.32 7.70
N ASP A 22 -13.71 3.42 8.92
CA ASP A 22 -15.04 4.00 9.19
C ASP A 22 -16.14 3.40 8.30
N GLY A 23 -16.10 2.08 8.10
CA GLY A 23 -17.08 1.37 7.29
C GLY A 23 -16.83 1.42 5.78
N THR A 24 -15.87 2.22 5.30
CA THR A 24 -15.53 2.32 3.89
C THR A 24 -14.44 1.33 3.52
N GLU A 25 -14.64 0.57 2.44
CA GLU A 25 -13.62 -0.34 1.92
C GLU A 25 -12.39 0.46 1.46
N SER A 26 -11.23 0.17 2.06
CA SER A 26 -10.01 0.95 1.84
C SER A 26 -8.88 0.16 1.21
N SER A 27 -8.76 -1.13 1.52
CA SER A 27 -7.73 -1.99 0.96
C SER A 27 -8.14 -3.44 0.96
N TRP A 28 -7.70 -4.18 -0.04
CA TRP A 28 -7.75 -5.63 -0.08
C TRP A 28 -6.34 -6.18 -0.13
N ILE A 29 -6.00 -7.05 0.81
CA ILE A 29 -4.73 -7.77 0.84
C ILE A 29 -4.99 -9.24 0.57
N ASP A 30 -4.49 -9.71 -0.56
CA ASP A 30 -4.52 -11.14 -0.88
C ASP A 30 -3.35 -11.83 -0.18
N LEU A 31 -3.65 -12.78 0.71
CA LEU A 31 -2.63 -13.46 1.50
C LEU A 31 -1.89 -14.54 0.71
N ARG A 32 -2.45 -15.00 -0.40
CA ARG A 32 -1.85 -16.04 -1.26
C ARG A 32 -1.05 -15.45 -2.41
N ASP A 33 -1.51 -14.32 -2.94
CA ASP A 33 -0.87 -13.68 -4.09
C ASP A 33 -0.63 -12.18 -3.82
N PRO A 34 0.59 -11.79 -3.46
CA PRO A 34 0.90 -10.40 -3.19
C PRO A 34 0.72 -9.48 -4.42
N ALA A 35 0.75 -10.03 -5.62
CA ALA A 35 0.58 -9.27 -6.85
C ALA A 35 -0.89 -9.02 -7.21
N HIS A 36 -1.84 -9.70 -6.54
CA HIS A 36 -3.25 -9.54 -6.84
C HIS A 36 -3.78 -8.18 -6.35
N LEU A 37 -4.42 -7.45 -7.26
CA LEU A 37 -5.09 -6.17 -6.97
C LEU A 37 -6.59 -6.35 -7.20
N ASP A 38 -7.38 -6.28 -6.12
CA ASP A 38 -8.81 -6.48 -6.18
C ASP A 38 -9.58 -5.24 -6.63
N PHE A 39 -9.15 -4.06 -6.19
CA PHE A 39 -9.84 -2.80 -6.49
C PHE A 39 -9.52 -2.32 -7.91
N GLU A 40 -10.57 -1.97 -8.65
CA GLU A 40 -10.46 -1.57 -10.05
C GLU A 40 -9.53 -0.37 -10.26
N TYR A 41 -9.60 0.63 -9.38
CA TYR A 41 -8.73 1.81 -9.53
C TYR A 41 -7.24 1.45 -9.40
N GLN A 42 -6.89 0.49 -8.56
CA GLN A 42 -5.51 0.02 -8.42
C GLN A 42 -5.09 -0.80 -9.65
N GLN A 43 -5.97 -1.59 -10.20
CA GLN A 43 -5.72 -2.32 -11.46
C GLN A 43 -5.45 -1.33 -12.60
N GLN A 44 -6.21 -0.25 -12.68
CA GLN A 44 -6.03 0.80 -13.68
C GLN A 44 -4.71 1.55 -13.49
N MET A 45 -4.35 1.91 -12.26
CA MET A 45 -3.06 2.53 -11.94
C MET A 45 -1.90 1.64 -12.35
N ASN A 46 -1.97 0.35 -12.04
CA ASN A 46 -0.96 -0.62 -12.42
C ASN A 46 -0.84 -0.74 -13.95
N ALA A 47 -1.96 -0.75 -14.68
CA ALA A 47 -1.96 -0.84 -16.12
C ALA A 47 -1.28 0.38 -16.77
N VAL A 48 -1.54 1.59 -16.27
CA VAL A 48 -0.90 2.82 -16.77
C VAL A 48 0.61 2.78 -16.55
N VAL A 49 1.04 2.42 -15.36
CA VAL A 49 2.47 2.31 -15.04
C VAL A 49 3.14 1.24 -15.90
N ASP A 50 2.47 0.12 -16.15
CA ASP A 50 3.01 -0.97 -16.97
C ASP A 50 3.22 -0.55 -18.42
N VAL A 51 2.39 0.33 -18.96
CA VAL A 51 2.59 0.93 -20.29
C VAL A 51 3.82 1.82 -20.32
N LEU A 52 4.01 2.65 -19.29
CA LEU A 52 5.13 3.60 -19.22
C LEU A 52 6.46 2.92 -18.89
N ARG A 53 6.41 1.89 -18.09
CA ARG A 53 7.57 1.12 -17.66
C ARG A 53 7.18 -0.34 -17.44
N PRO A 54 7.27 -1.18 -18.47
CA PRO A 54 6.79 -2.55 -18.40
C PRO A 54 7.43 -3.38 -17.29
N ALA A 55 6.63 -4.20 -16.60
CA ALA A 55 7.14 -5.18 -15.65
C ALA A 55 8.06 -6.19 -16.40
N PRO A 56 9.08 -6.75 -15.76
CA PRO A 56 9.43 -6.66 -14.33
C PRO A 56 10.40 -5.51 -13.98
N ALA A 57 10.50 -4.48 -14.80
CA ALA A 57 11.41 -3.36 -14.53
C ALA A 57 11.12 -2.73 -13.17
N PRO A 58 12.15 -2.51 -12.32
CA PRO A 58 11.96 -1.95 -11.00
C PRO A 58 11.48 -0.51 -11.06
N LEU A 59 10.74 -0.10 -10.03
CA LEU A 59 10.25 1.26 -9.85
C LEU A 59 10.91 1.93 -8.66
N ARG A 60 10.96 3.26 -8.72
CA ARG A 60 11.15 4.12 -7.56
C ARG A 60 9.85 4.91 -7.41
N ALA A 61 9.09 4.59 -6.37
CA ALA A 61 7.73 5.08 -6.22
C ALA A 61 7.47 5.72 -4.86
N VAL A 62 6.63 6.75 -4.88
CA VAL A 62 6.05 7.34 -3.67
C VAL A 62 4.54 7.18 -3.76
N HIS A 63 3.95 6.62 -2.70
CA HIS A 63 2.51 6.47 -2.56
C HIS A 63 2.00 7.53 -1.60
N LEU A 64 1.15 8.42 -2.06
CA LEU A 64 0.52 9.43 -1.22
C LEU A 64 -0.77 8.85 -0.65
N GLY A 65 -0.71 8.46 0.64
CA GLY A 65 -1.73 7.65 1.27
C GLY A 65 -1.43 6.16 1.06
N GLY A 66 -1.26 5.42 2.12
CA GLY A 66 -0.84 4.01 2.04
C GLY A 66 -1.93 3.01 2.39
N ALA A 67 -2.75 3.30 3.38
CA ALA A 67 -3.67 2.35 4.00
C ALA A 67 -2.97 1.01 4.27
N ALA A 68 -3.39 -0.10 3.68
CA ALA A 68 -2.75 -1.40 3.84
C ALA A 68 -1.61 -1.65 2.84
N CYS A 69 -1.23 -0.67 2.03
CA CYS A 69 -0.12 -0.76 1.06
C CYS A 69 -0.29 -1.87 0.01
N ALA A 70 -1.52 -2.15 -0.42
CA ALA A 70 -1.79 -3.23 -1.37
C ALA A 70 -1.07 -3.02 -2.71
N LEU A 71 -1.08 -1.82 -3.27
CA LEU A 71 -0.42 -1.52 -4.54
C LEU A 71 1.12 -1.60 -4.41
N ALA A 72 1.67 -1.06 -3.32
CA ALA A 72 3.11 -1.15 -3.05
C ALA A 72 3.57 -2.60 -2.89
N ARG A 73 2.77 -3.42 -2.23
CA ARG A 73 3.02 -4.85 -2.05
C ARG A 73 3.00 -5.59 -3.39
N ALA A 74 2.03 -5.28 -4.25
CA ALA A 74 1.94 -5.85 -5.59
C ALA A 74 3.15 -5.47 -6.45
N TRP A 75 3.54 -4.20 -6.45
CA TRP A 75 4.70 -3.76 -7.21
C TRP A 75 6.01 -4.34 -6.72
N ASP A 76 6.16 -4.53 -5.42
CA ASP A 76 7.33 -5.23 -4.89
C ASP A 76 7.43 -6.66 -5.45
N ALA A 77 6.31 -7.37 -5.53
CA ALA A 77 6.26 -8.73 -6.06
C ALA A 77 6.46 -8.79 -7.58
N LEU A 78 5.83 -7.87 -8.33
CA LEU A 78 5.87 -7.83 -9.80
C LEU A 78 7.18 -7.24 -10.35
N ARG A 79 7.86 -6.43 -9.55
CA ARG A 79 9.01 -5.62 -9.99
C ARG A 79 10.14 -5.71 -8.96
N PRO A 80 10.83 -6.86 -8.86
CA PRO A 80 11.94 -7.04 -7.93
C PRO A 80 13.00 -5.95 -8.08
N GLY A 81 13.54 -5.48 -6.97
CA GLY A 81 14.51 -4.38 -6.94
C GLY A 81 13.89 -2.99 -6.83
N SER A 82 12.57 -2.90 -6.77
CA SER A 82 11.88 -1.62 -6.56
C SER A 82 12.14 -1.05 -5.16
N THR A 83 12.21 0.28 -5.08
CA THR A 83 12.25 1.02 -3.82
C THR A 83 11.02 1.90 -3.73
N GLN A 84 10.32 1.83 -2.62
CA GLN A 84 9.04 2.51 -2.46
C GLN A 84 8.94 3.20 -1.11
N LEU A 85 8.24 4.32 -1.09
CA LEU A 85 7.88 5.06 0.11
C LEU A 85 6.38 5.29 0.11
N ALA A 86 5.69 4.82 1.13
CA ALA A 86 4.30 5.16 1.38
C ALA A 86 4.21 6.22 2.46
N VAL A 87 3.39 7.22 2.25
CA VAL A 87 3.15 8.29 3.22
C VAL A 87 1.74 8.13 3.77
N GLU A 88 1.63 7.92 5.07
CA GLU A 88 0.36 7.72 5.76
C GLU A 88 0.24 8.69 6.92
N ILE A 89 -0.85 9.44 6.96
CA ILE A 89 -1.08 10.44 8.02
C ILE A 89 -1.49 9.78 9.35
N ASP A 90 -2.12 8.62 9.30
CA ASP A 90 -2.57 7.91 10.50
C ASP A 90 -1.45 7.04 11.07
N GLU A 91 -0.82 7.52 12.15
CA GLU A 91 0.30 6.85 12.80
C GLU A 91 -0.06 5.46 13.31
N VAL A 92 -1.23 5.31 13.91
CA VAL A 92 -1.66 4.01 14.46
C VAL A 92 -1.92 3.02 13.33
N LEU A 93 -2.56 3.47 12.24
CA LEU A 93 -2.79 2.63 11.07
C LEU A 93 -1.46 2.18 10.44
N ALA A 94 -0.51 3.10 10.27
CA ALA A 94 0.81 2.78 9.72
C ALA A 94 1.54 1.69 10.51
N LEU A 95 1.46 1.74 11.84
CA LEU A 95 2.01 0.72 12.71
C LEU A 95 1.25 -0.60 12.59
N ARG A 96 -0.08 -0.54 12.59
CA ARG A 96 -0.94 -1.73 12.60
C ARG A 96 -0.87 -2.52 11.30
N VAL A 97 -0.80 -1.88 10.14
CA VAL A 97 -0.73 -2.60 8.86
C VAL A 97 0.55 -3.43 8.77
N ARG A 98 1.64 -2.97 9.36
CA ARG A 98 2.87 -3.76 9.45
C ARG A 98 2.72 -4.98 10.36
N GLN A 99 1.89 -4.88 11.39
CA GLN A 99 1.60 -5.99 12.31
C GLN A 99 0.62 -7.00 11.72
N TRP A 100 -0.38 -6.50 10.98
CA TRP A 100 -1.43 -7.34 10.42
C TRP A 100 -0.99 -8.07 9.15
N PHE A 101 -0.11 -7.46 8.37
CA PHE A 101 0.30 -7.97 7.06
C PHE A 101 1.81 -8.08 6.99
N ASP A 102 2.28 -9.09 6.25
CA ASP A 102 3.70 -9.25 5.98
C ASP A 102 4.09 -8.34 4.82
N LEU A 103 4.34 -7.08 5.13
CA LEU A 103 4.75 -6.09 4.14
C LEU A 103 6.26 -6.12 3.92
N PRO A 104 6.72 -5.78 2.69
CA PRO A 104 8.15 -5.62 2.43
C PRO A 104 8.78 -4.60 3.38
N ARG A 105 10.07 -4.78 3.69
CA ARG A 105 10.82 -3.90 4.56
C ARG A 105 11.73 -2.96 3.76
N SER A 106 12.26 -1.94 4.43
CA SER A 106 13.23 -1.02 3.83
C SER A 106 14.43 -1.79 3.23
N PRO A 107 14.92 -1.41 2.03
CA PRO A 107 14.48 -0.27 1.21
C PRO A 107 13.30 -0.57 0.28
N ARG A 108 12.80 -1.81 0.28
CA ARG A 108 11.74 -2.24 -0.64
C ARG A 108 10.44 -1.48 -0.41
N LEU A 109 10.07 -1.28 0.87
CA LEU A 109 8.93 -0.43 1.26
C LEU A 109 9.22 0.22 2.61
N ARG A 110 9.22 1.55 2.63
CA ARG A 110 9.24 2.36 3.84
C ARG A 110 7.87 3.01 4.02
N ILE A 111 7.43 3.15 5.25
CA ILE A 111 6.20 3.88 5.58
C ILE A 111 6.58 5.07 6.44
N ARG A 112 6.26 6.27 5.96
CA ARG A 112 6.48 7.52 6.69
C ARG A 112 5.17 8.06 7.19
N VAL A 113 5.10 8.36 8.48
CA VAL A 113 3.93 9.02 9.07
C VAL A 113 4.06 10.52 8.84
N ALA A 114 3.21 11.05 7.98
CA ALA A 114 3.20 12.48 7.63
C ALA A 114 1.92 12.84 6.88
N ASP A 115 1.62 14.14 6.85
CA ASP A 115 0.64 14.68 5.92
C ASP A 115 1.28 14.75 4.52
N ALA A 116 0.70 14.06 3.54
CA ALA A 116 1.24 13.97 2.20
C ALA A 116 1.39 15.33 1.51
N ALA A 117 0.42 16.23 1.71
CA ALA A 117 0.45 17.56 1.12
C ALA A 117 1.63 18.39 1.65
N GLN A 118 1.95 18.24 2.93
CA GLN A 118 3.09 18.95 3.55
C GLN A 118 4.42 18.29 3.23
N ALA A 119 4.46 16.96 3.16
CA ALA A 119 5.69 16.20 2.98
C ALA A 119 6.12 16.09 1.51
N ALA A 120 5.19 16.15 0.55
CA ALA A 120 5.45 15.86 -0.86
C ALA A 120 6.67 16.54 -1.46
N PRO A 121 6.95 17.83 -1.21
CA PRO A 121 8.11 18.52 -1.83
C PRO A 121 9.46 17.91 -1.47
N GLY A 122 9.57 17.23 -0.34
CA GLY A 122 10.81 16.64 0.14
C GLY A 122 10.94 15.12 -0.02
N LEU A 123 9.92 14.48 -0.61
CA LEU A 123 9.90 13.01 -0.68
C LEU A 123 10.86 12.45 -1.73
N ARG A 124 11.46 11.31 -1.39
CA ARG A 124 12.31 10.51 -2.30
C ARG A 124 11.93 9.04 -2.16
N PRO A 125 11.68 8.37 -3.28
CA PRO A 125 11.33 6.95 -3.27
C PRO A 125 12.48 6.04 -2.81
#